data_c9b5bd183578b41f3c598b13dd14ac58
#
_entry.id   c9b5bd183578b41f3c598b13dd14ac58
#
_cell.length_a   1.000
_cell.length_b   1.000
_cell.length_c   1.000
_cell.angle_alpha   90.00
_cell.angle_beta   90.00
_cell.angle_gamma   90.00
#
_symmetry.space_group_name_H-M   'P 1'
#
loop_
_entity.id
_entity.type
_entity.pdbx_description
1 polymer ?
#
loop_
_entity_poly.entity_id
_entity_poly.type
_entity_poly.pdbx_seq_one_letter_code
_entity_poly.pdbx_strand_id
1 'polypeptide(L)'
;EWRAVAVGGLFIIAGYHALVFVGELSTTSAAAAIIVGLNPVLTTAFARGLLPGERLGAVGVLGVLLGLAGVVVMAGPGAVAVLAGGSVGELLVLGAVASFALGSVLTRRSADDLPVVTMQAWSMLVGALLLHAASPAIGESVAAVTWSGAAIAALAYLALAASARGCPLYFALWARLCPGESNP
;
A
#
# COMPACT_ATOMS: atom_id res chain seq x y z
N GLU A 1 -19.10 0.18 -9.63
CA GLU A 1 -17.82 0.32 -10.35
C GLU A 1 -17.00 1.49 -9.81
N TRP A 2 -17.51 2.72 -9.84
CA TRP A 2 -16.77 3.91 -9.35
C TRP A 2 -16.47 3.91 -7.85
N ARG A 3 -17.23 3.15 -7.05
CA ARG A 3 -16.96 2.99 -5.61
C ARG A 3 -15.62 2.30 -5.36
N ALA A 4 -15.29 1.25 -6.10
CA ALA A 4 -14.01 0.57 -5.97
C ALA A 4 -12.85 1.48 -6.34
N VAL A 5 -13.00 2.27 -7.43
CA VAL A 5 -12.02 3.28 -7.85
C VAL A 5 -11.83 4.36 -6.77
N ALA A 6 -12.91 4.91 -6.23
CA ALA A 6 -12.84 5.94 -5.18
C ALA A 6 -12.18 5.41 -3.90
N VAL A 7 -12.55 4.21 -3.47
CA VAL A 7 -11.96 3.54 -2.30
C VAL A 7 -10.47 3.26 -2.54
N GLY A 8 -10.12 2.71 -3.70
CA GLY A 8 -8.72 2.46 -4.06
C GLY A 8 -7.91 3.75 -4.11
N GLY A 9 -8.41 4.79 -4.76
CA GLY A 9 -7.77 6.10 -4.82
C GLY A 9 -7.59 6.76 -3.45
N LEU A 10 -8.62 6.70 -2.61
CA LEU A 10 -8.59 7.31 -1.28
C LEU A 10 -7.69 6.56 -0.30
N PHE A 11 -7.88 5.24 -0.15
CA PHE A 11 -7.21 4.47 0.90
C PHE A 11 -5.87 3.88 0.46
N ILE A 12 -5.79 3.31 -0.76
CA ILE A 12 -4.58 2.62 -1.24
C ILE A 12 -3.57 3.64 -1.74
N ILE A 13 -4.01 4.68 -2.43
CA ILE A 13 -3.10 5.66 -3.02
C ILE A 13 -2.94 6.87 -2.12
N ALA A 14 -3.99 7.70 -1.93
CA ALA A 14 -3.85 8.96 -1.21
C ALA A 14 -3.54 8.74 0.29
N GLY A 15 -4.34 7.96 0.99
CA GLY A 15 -4.17 7.75 2.43
C GLY A 15 -2.86 7.07 2.77
N TYR A 16 -2.52 5.99 2.04
CA TYR A 16 -1.25 5.29 2.25
C TYR A 16 -0.05 6.21 2.03
N HIS A 17 0.06 6.84 0.86
CA HIS A 17 1.24 7.65 0.53
C HIS A 17 1.34 8.91 1.38
N ALA A 18 0.23 9.60 1.66
CA ALA A 18 0.27 10.77 2.53
C ALA A 18 0.80 10.43 3.93
N LEU A 19 0.28 9.36 4.53
CA LEU A 19 0.69 8.93 5.87
C LEU A 19 2.11 8.38 5.91
N VAL A 20 2.55 7.63 4.87
CA VAL A 20 3.93 7.14 4.78
C VAL A 20 4.88 8.32 4.64
N PHE A 21 4.66 9.23 3.70
CA PHE A 21 5.60 10.33 3.44
C PHE A 21 5.73 11.26 4.65
N VAL A 22 4.62 11.62 5.28
CA VAL A 22 4.68 12.42 6.52
C VAL A 22 5.32 11.63 7.67
N GLY A 23 5.03 10.35 7.79
CA GLY A 23 5.61 9.48 8.81
C GLY A 23 7.12 9.33 8.67
N GLU A 24 7.62 9.14 7.46
CA GLU A 24 9.06 9.01 7.18
C GLU A 24 9.88 10.28 7.47
N LEU A 25 9.24 11.45 7.61
CA LEU A 25 9.94 12.66 8.08
C LEU A 25 10.41 12.56 9.53
N SER A 26 9.82 11.69 10.33
CA SER A 26 10.10 11.54 11.77
C SER A 26 10.37 10.09 12.21
N THR A 27 10.64 9.18 11.28
CA THR A 27 11.06 7.82 11.56
C THR A 27 12.18 7.39 10.61
N THR A 28 12.80 6.24 10.88
CA THR A 28 13.83 5.69 10.00
C THR A 28 13.21 4.81 8.92
N SER A 29 13.84 4.75 7.75
CA SER A 29 13.40 3.86 6.66
C SER A 29 13.36 2.38 7.10
N ALA A 30 14.25 1.98 8.03
CA ALA A 30 14.25 0.64 8.59
C ALA A 30 13.00 0.39 9.45
N ALA A 31 12.61 1.33 10.32
CA ALA A 31 11.39 1.23 11.11
C ALA A 31 10.14 1.24 10.22
N ALA A 32 10.10 2.13 9.22
CA ALA A 32 9.02 2.16 8.24
C ALA A 32 8.87 0.81 7.50
N ALA A 33 9.98 0.22 7.04
CA ALA A 33 9.95 -1.07 6.35
C ALA A 33 9.42 -2.21 7.23
N ILE A 34 9.78 -2.22 8.53
CA ILE A 34 9.27 -3.19 9.51
C ILE A 34 7.76 -3.07 9.65
N ILE A 35 7.26 -1.83 9.82
CA ILE A 35 5.83 -1.57 9.98
C ILE A 35 5.07 -1.94 8.71
N VAL A 36 5.60 -1.61 7.52
CA VAL A 36 5.02 -2.02 6.24
C VAL A 36 4.96 -3.53 6.09
N GLY A 37 5.92 -4.26 6.66
CA GLY A 37 5.90 -5.73 6.74
C GLY A 37 4.69 -6.31 7.50
N LEU A 38 3.97 -5.51 8.30
CA LEU A 38 2.72 -5.93 8.94
C LEU A 38 1.50 -5.93 7.99
N ASN A 39 1.65 -5.46 6.75
CA ASN A 39 0.55 -5.36 5.79
C ASN A 39 -0.24 -6.68 5.60
N PRO A 40 0.37 -7.86 5.44
CA PRO A 40 -0.38 -9.11 5.31
C PRO A 40 -1.22 -9.43 6.55
N VAL A 41 -0.72 -9.09 7.74
CA VAL A 41 -1.42 -9.30 9.02
C VAL A 41 -2.68 -8.44 9.09
N LEU A 42 -2.53 -7.13 8.81
CA LEU A 42 -3.65 -6.18 8.84
C LEU A 42 -4.67 -6.47 7.74
N THR A 43 -4.22 -6.78 6.52
CA THR A 43 -5.10 -7.16 5.41
C THR A 43 -5.92 -8.38 5.78
N THR A 44 -5.29 -9.37 6.36
CA THR A 44 -5.96 -10.59 6.84
C THR A 44 -6.97 -10.31 7.95
N ALA A 45 -6.62 -9.46 8.93
CA ALA A 45 -7.51 -9.08 10.02
C ALA A 45 -8.76 -8.36 9.49
N PHE A 46 -8.58 -7.39 8.59
CA PHE A 46 -9.70 -6.68 7.96
C PHE A 46 -10.54 -7.58 7.05
N ALA A 47 -9.91 -8.47 6.27
CA ALA A 47 -10.62 -9.41 5.42
C ALA A 47 -11.55 -10.31 6.23
N ARG A 48 -11.08 -10.83 7.36
CA ARG A 48 -11.92 -11.65 8.26
C ARG A 48 -13.11 -10.89 8.87
N GLY A 49 -12.91 -9.59 9.13
CA GLY A 49 -13.99 -8.76 9.71
C GLY A 49 -15.00 -8.27 8.67
N LEU A 50 -14.57 -8.06 7.43
CA LEU A 50 -15.36 -7.35 6.42
C LEU A 50 -15.83 -8.23 5.26
N LEU A 51 -15.20 -9.38 5.01
CA LEU A 51 -15.59 -10.30 3.94
C LEU A 51 -16.24 -11.56 4.53
N PRO A 52 -17.56 -11.76 4.33
CA PRO A 52 -18.25 -12.94 4.80
C PRO A 52 -17.73 -14.19 4.07
N GLY A 53 -17.29 -15.19 4.84
CA GLY A 53 -16.86 -16.48 4.28
C GLY A 53 -15.35 -16.62 4.06
N GLU A 54 -14.55 -15.58 4.17
CA GLU A 54 -13.11 -15.71 4.14
C GLU A 54 -12.59 -16.37 5.42
N ARG A 55 -12.11 -17.59 5.30
CA ARG A 55 -11.47 -18.34 6.39
C ARG A 55 -10.01 -18.55 6.02
N LEU A 56 -9.11 -18.08 6.86
CA LEU A 56 -7.72 -18.48 6.77
C LEU A 56 -7.61 -19.97 7.09
N GLY A 57 -7.22 -20.74 6.10
CA GLY A 57 -6.77 -22.11 6.34
C GLY A 57 -5.49 -22.11 7.18
N ALA A 58 -5.15 -23.26 7.76
CA ALA A 58 -3.94 -23.44 8.57
C ALA A 58 -2.66 -22.98 7.84
N VAL A 59 -2.57 -23.20 6.53
CA VAL A 59 -1.45 -22.76 5.69
C VAL A 59 -1.35 -21.23 5.64
N GLY A 60 -2.48 -20.53 5.50
CA GLY A 60 -2.51 -19.06 5.50
C GLY A 60 -2.09 -18.48 6.86
N VAL A 61 -2.56 -19.06 7.96
CA VAL A 61 -2.14 -18.67 9.32
C VAL A 61 -0.64 -18.89 9.50
N LEU A 62 -0.10 -20.04 9.08
CA LEU A 62 1.32 -20.33 9.13
C LEU A 62 2.14 -19.33 8.31
N GLY A 63 1.68 -18.99 7.11
CA GLY A 63 2.32 -17.97 6.25
C GLY A 63 2.39 -16.60 6.91
N VAL A 64 1.30 -16.15 7.53
CA VAL A 64 1.27 -14.88 8.28
C VAL A 64 2.24 -14.91 9.47
N LEU A 65 2.26 -16.01 10.24
CA LEU A 65 3.17 -16.16 11.39
C LEU A 65 4.64 -16.21 10.95
N LEU A 66 4.96 -16.92 9.88
CA LEU A 66 6.32 -16.97 9.33
C LEU A 66 6.75 -15.60 8.78
N GLY A 67 5.87 -14.89 8.09
CA GLY A 67 6.12 -13.52 7.61
C GLY A 67 6.40 -12.57 8.80
N LEU A 68 5.58 -12.64 9.84
CA LEU A 68 5.76 -11.83 11.04
C LEU A 68 7.08 -12.17 11.76
N ALA A 69 7.40 -13.46 11.89
CA ALA A 69 8.67 -13.89 12.45
C ALA A 69 9.87 -13.37 11.63
N GLY A 70 9.77 -13.40 10.29
CA GLY A 70 10.78 -12.83 9.40
C GLY A 70 11.00 -11.33 9.64
N VAL A 71 9.93 -10.56 9.78
CA VAL A 71 9.99 -9.12 10.12
C VAL A 71 10.70 -8.91 11.47
N VAL A 72 10.34 -9.67 12.49
CA VAL A 72 10.98 -9.58 13.83
C VAL A 72 12.46 -9.93 13.76
N VAL A 73 12.83 -10.98 13.02
CA VAL A 73 14.24 -11.39 12.85
C VAL A 73 15.04 -10.30 12.11
N MET A 74 14.50 -9.74 11.04
CA MET A 74 15.17 -8.65 10.31
C MET A 74 15.33 -7.38 11.14
N ALA A 75 14.33 -7.06 11.92
CA ALA A 75 14.31 -5.86 12.74
C ALA A 75 15.23 -5.94 13.98
N GLY A 76 15.53 -7.15 14.43
CA GLY A 76 16.33 -7.37 15.62
C GLY A 76 15.77 -6.64 16.86
N PRO A 77 16.64 -6.13 17.76
CA PRO A 77 16.19 -5.38 18.94
C PRO A 77 15.39 -4.12 18.64
N GLY A 78 15.54 -3.57 17.43
CA GLY A 78 14.79 -2.38 16.96
C GLY A 78 13.28 -2.64 16.81
N ALA A 79 12.87 -3.89 16.49
CA ALA A 79 11.45 -4.22 16.38
C ALA A 79 10.69 -4.00 17.69
N VAL A 80 11.31 -4.37 18.80
CA VAL A 80 10.70 -4.21 20.13
C VAL A 80 10.56 -2.73 20.49
N ALA A 81 11.56 -1.90 20.14
CA ALA A 81 11.54 -0.46 20.38
C ALA A 81 10.42 0.21 19.56
N VAL A 82 10.27 -0.15 18.29
CA VAL A 82 9.20 0.34 17.41
C VAL A 82 7.81 -0.04 17.92
N LEU A 83 7.65 -1.26 18.43
CA LEU A 83 6.36 -1.75 18.96
C LEU A 83 6.06 -1.25 20.37
N ALA A 84 7.07 -0.88 21.14
CA ALA A 84 6.94 -0.52 22.57
C ALA A 84 6.71 0.97 22.83
N GLY A 85 6.97 1.87 21.86
CA GLY A 85 6.89 3.28 22.15
C GLY A 85 7.02 4.16 20.93
N GLY A 86 6.27 3.85 19.87
CA GLY A 86 6.39 4.46 18.57
C GLY A 86 6.38 5.99 18.60
N SER A 87 7.29 6.56 17.85
CA SER A 87 7.25 7.98 17.50
C SER A 87 5.96 8.27 16.71
N VAL A 88 5.58 9.54 16.64
CA VAL A 88 4.45 9.97 15.80
C VAL A 88 4.62 9.47 14.36
N GLY A 89 5.88 9.45 13.83
CA GLY A 89 6.18 8.92 12.51
C GLY A 89 5.82 7.46 12.35
N GLU A 90 6.15 6.63 13.32
CA GLU A 90 5.83 5.20 13.29
C GLU A 90 4.32 4.94 13.36
N LEU A 91 3.59 5.73 14.16
CA LEU A 91 2.12 5.67 14.20
C LEU A 91 1.50 6.08 12.86
N LEU A 92 2.05 7.09 12.19
CA LEU A 92 1.60 7.50 10.86
C LEU A 92 1.85 6.39 9.82
N VAL A 93 3.04 5.77 9.84
CA VAL A 93 3.34 4.63 8.95
C VAL A 93 2.42 3.43 9.24
N LEU A 94 2.12 3.14 10.51
CA LEU A 94 1.15 2.10 10.86
C LEU A 94 -0.26 2.44 10.34
N GLY A 95 -0.67 3.70 10.49
CA GLY A 95 -1.92 4.22 9.91
C GLY A 95 -1.96 4.09 8.39
N ALA A 96 -0.83 4.31 7.72
CA ALA A 96 -0.70 4.11 6.28
C ALA A 96 -0.94 2.65 5.89
N VAL A 97 -0.28 1.72 6.59
CA VAL A 97 -0.46 0.27 6.33
C VAL A 97 -1.89 -0.16 6.62
N ALA A 98 -2.51 0.36 7.68
CA ALA A 98 -3.91 0.09 7.97
C ALA A 98 -4.84 0.65 6.88
N SER A 99 -4.55 1.86 6.36
CA SER A 99 -5.28 2.46 5.24
C SER A 99 -5.18 1.58 3.98
N PHE A 100 -3.97 1.15 3.63
CA PHE A 100 -3.75 0.26 2.48
C PHE A 100 -4.49 -1.07 2.64
N ALA A 101 -4.35 -1.72 3.79
CA ALA A 101 -4.98 -3.00 4.09
C ALA A 101 -6.51 -2.91 4.04
N LEU A 102 -7.08 -1.88 4.67
CA LEU A 102 -8.51 -1.60 4.64
C LEU A 102 -9.00 -1.31 3.22
N GLY A 103 -8.29 -0.43 2.51
CA GLY A 103 -8.59 -0.09 1.12
C GLY A 103 -8.59 -1.32 0.21
N SER A 104 -7.61 -2.20 0.35
CA SER A 104 -7.51 -3.44 -0.42
C SER A 104 -8.72 -4.36 -0.19
N VAL A 105 -9.15 -4.52 1.07
CA VAL A 105 -10.30 -5.36 1.42
C VAL A 105 -11.61 -4.72 0.92
N LEU A 106 -11.79 -3.41 1.11
CA LEU A 106 -12.98 -2.69 0.65
C LEU A 106 -13.07 -2.66 -0.88
N THR A 107 -11.95 -2.53 -1.58
CA THR A 107 -11.90 -2.59 -3.04
C THR A 107 -12.32 -3.97 -3.52
N ARG A 108 -11.81 -5.06 -2.93
CA ARG A 108 -12.27 -6.44 -3.23
C ARG A 108 -13.77 -6.63 -2.99
N ARG A 109 -14.30 -6.03 -1.93
CA ARG A 109 -15.74 -6.10 -1.62
C ARG A 109 -16.60 -5.32 -2.61
N SER A 110 -16.05 -4.27 -3.22
CA SER A 110 -16.75 -3.37 -4.14
C SER A 110 -16.38 -3.62 -5.59
N ALA A 111 -15.48 -4.58 -5.87
CA ALA A 111 -15.04 -4.91 -7.21
C ALA A 111 -16.18 -5.64 -7.92
N ASP A 112 -16.80 -4.91 -8.82
CA ASP A 112 -17.68 -5.41 -9.85
C ASP A 112 -16.82 -5.61 -11.13
N ASP A 113 -17.38 -5.96 -12.25
CA ASP A 113 -16.77 -6.44 -13.50
C ASP A 113 -15.71 -5.55 -14.18
N LEU A 114 -15.09 -4.59 -13.48
CA LEU A 114 -14.02 -3.77 -14.03
C LEU A 114 -12.71 -4.56 -14.16
N PRO A 115 -12.06 -4.50 -15.34
CA PRO A 115 -10.72 -5.04 -15.48
C PRO A 115 -9.76 -4.42 -14.44
N VAL A 116 -8.99 -5.24 -13.75
CA VAL A 116 -8.10 -4.82 -12.65
C VAL A 116 -7.16 -3.67 -13.06
N VAL A 117 -6.65 -3.71 -14.30
CA VAL A 117 -5.77 -2.66 -14.83
C VAL A 117 -6.51 -1.31 -14.94
N THR A 118 -7.75 -1.34 -15.41
CA THR A 118 -8.59 -0.13 -15.54
C THR A 118 -8.90 0.46 -14.17
N MET A 119 -9.32 -0.39 -13.23
CA MET A 119 -9.57 0.02 -11.84
C MET A 119 -8.32 0.64 -11.20
N GLN A 120 -7.16 0.00 -11.37
CA GLN A 120 -5.89 0.50 -10.84
C GLN A 120 -5.51 1.86 -11.44
N ALA A 121 -5.62 2.04 -12.76
CA ALA A 121 -5.30 3.28 -13.44
C ALA A 121 -6.16 4.45 -12.93
N TRP A 122 -7.47 4.25 -12.83
CA TRP A 122 -8.39 5.27 -12.31
C TRP A 122 -8.16 5.54 -10.82
N SER A 123 -7.89 4.51 -10.01
CA SER A 123 -7.55 4.70 -8.58
C SER A 123 -6.26 5.51 -8.41
N MET A 124 -5.24 5.26 -9.24
CA MET A 124 -4.02 6.06 -9.23
C MET A 124 -4.29 7.52 -9.60
N LEU A 125 -5.12 7.77 -10.61
CA LEU A 125 -5.49 9.14 -11.01
C LEU A 125 -6.23 9.87 -9.88
N VAL A 126 -7.24 9.24 -9.30
CA VAL A 126 -8.00 9.81 -8.17
C VAL A 126 -7.08 10.08 -6.98
N GLY A 127 -6.23 9.11 -6.62
CA GLY A 127 -5.28 9.26 -5.51
C GLY A 127 -4.26 10.36 -5.75
N ALA A 128 -3.73 10.48 -6.97
CA ALA A 128 -2.81 11.54 -7.36
C ALA A 128 -3.45 12.93 -7.25
N LEU A 129 -4.69 13.08 -7.70
CA LEU A 129 -5.46 14.32 -7.59
C LEU A 129 -5.71 14.69 -6.12
N LEU A 130 -6.05 13.72 -5.28
CA LEU A 130 -6.26 13.92 -3.84
C LEU A 130 -4.96 14.35 -3.15
N LEU A 131 -3.83 13.70 -3.45
CA LEU A 131 -2.52 14.06 -2.91
C LEU A 131 -2.10 15.47 -3.35
N HIS A 132 -2.28 15.80 -4.61
CA HIS A 132 -1.99 17.12 -5.14
C HIS A 132 -2.84 18.21 -4.47
N ALA A 133 -4.11 17.93 -4.23
CA ALA A 133 -5.01 18.85 -3.53
C ALA A 133 -4.66 19.00 -2.04
N ALA A 134 -4.13 17.95 -1.40
CA ALA A 134 -3.75 17.97 0.00
C ALA A 134 -2.34 18.57 0.26
N SER A 135 -1.44 18.50 -0.72
CA SER A 135 -0.05 18.93 -0.60
C SER A 135 0.12 20.39 -0.11
N PRO A 136 -0.65 21.39 -0.59
CA PRO A 136 -0.54 22.76 -0.06
C PRO A 136 -0.93 22.87 1.43
N ALA A 137 -1.81 22.01 1.93
CA ALA A 137 -2.26 22.06 3.31
C ALA A 137 -1.15 21.67 4.33
N ILE A 138 -0.13 20.95 3.88
CA ILE A 138 1.06 20.58 4.67
C ILE A 138 2.27 21.48 4.35
N GLY A 139 2.04 22.56 3.58
CA GLY A 139 3.07 23.56 3.28
C GLY A 139 4.01 23.17 2.13
N GLU A 140 3.70 22.12 1.39
CA GLU A 140 4.47 21.76 0.20
C GLU A 140 4.15 22.67 -0.98
N SER A 141 5.17 22.99 -1.77
CA SER A 141 5.03 23.81 -2.96
C SER A 141 5.81 23.19 -4.13
N VAL A 142 5.12 22.98 -5.23
CA VAL A 142 5.75 22.51 -6.48
C VAL A 142 6.79 23.52 -6.98
N ALA A 143 6.62 24.81 -6.66
CA ALA A 143 7.57 25.85 -7.02
C ALA A 143 8.89 25.77 -6.23
N ALA A 144 8.90 25.14 -5.07
CA ALA A 144 10.11 24.92 -4.26
C ALA A 144 10.96 23.73 -4.75
N VAL A 145 10.45 22.93 -5.67
CA VAL A 145 11.15 21.75 -6.18
C VAL A 145 12.26 22.15 -7.15
N THR A 146 13.49 21.70 -6.89
CA THR A 146 14.59 21.87 -7.82
C THR A 146 14.50 20.82 -8.94
N TRP A 147 13.98 21.23 -10.08
CA TRP A 147 13.83 20.37 -11.27
C TRP A 147 15.17 20.15 -11.96
N SER A 148 16.01 19.26 -11.41
CA SER A 148 17.23 18.82 -12.10
C SER A 148 16.93 17.75 -13.14
N GLY A 149 17.80 17.60 -14.15
CA GLY A 149 17.67 16.52 -15.14
C GLY A 149 17.64 15.13 -14.50
N ALA A 150 18.38 14.93 -13.40
CA ALA A 150 18.37 13.69 -12.63
C ALA A 150 17.01 13.45 -11.93
N ALA A 151 16.40 14.49 -11.35
CA ALA A 151 15.09 14.39 -10.72
C ALA A 151 14.01 14.04 -11.75
N ILE A 152 14.02 14.68 -12.91
CA ILE A 152 13.08 14.39 -14.01
C ILE A 152 13.28 12.95 -14.52
N ALA A 153 14.53 12.52 -14.72
CA ALA A 153 14.84 11.15 -15.15
C ALA A 153 14.39 10.11 -14.11
N ALA A 154 14.58 10.36 -12.82
CA ALA A 154 14.13 9.49 -11.74
C ALA A 154 12.60 9.38 -11.70
N LEU A 155 11.90 10.50 -11.81
CA LEU A 155 10.42 10.52 -11.88
C LEU A 155 9.91 9.78 -13.11
N ALA A 156 10.50 10.02 -14.28
CA ALA A 156 10.13 9.32 -15.51
C ALA A 156 10.40 7.80 -15.39
N TYR A 157 11.52 7.42 -14.81
CA TYR A 157 11.84 6.01 -14.55
C TYR A 157 10.83 5.37 -13.61
N LEU A 158 10.51 6.00 -12.48
CA LEU A 158 9.52 5.49 -11.52
C LEU A 158 8.13 5.39 -12.16
N ALA A 159 7.70 6.39 -12.90
CA ALA A 159 6.40 6.39 -13.56
C ALA A 159 6.30 5.31 -14.66
N LEU A 160 7.34 5.16 -15.50
CA LEU A 160 7.29 4.24 -16.64
C LEU A 160 7.71 2.82 -16.28
N ALA A 161 8.77 2.65 -15.48
CA ALA A 161 9.30 1.32 -15.18
C ALA A 161 8.56 0.68 -13.99
N ALA A 162 8.37 1.40 -12.88
CA ALA A 162 7.76 0.83 -11.70
C ALA A 162 6.23 0.76 -11.82
N SER A 163 5.57 1.82 -12.29
CA SER A 163 4.11 1.86 -12.35
C SER A 163 3.54 1.26 -13.63
N ALA A 164 4.00 1.70 -14.81
CA ALA A 164 3.40 1.28 -16.07
C ALA A 164 3.76 -0.14 -16.49
N ARG A 165 4.92 -0.67 -16.10
CA ARG A 165 5.37 -2.03 -16.42
C ARG A 165 5.27 -3.00 -15.25
N GLY A 166 5.47 -2.53 -14.03
CA GLY A 166 5.43 -3.36 -12.83
C GLY A 166 4.04 -3.96 -12.59
N CYS A 167 2.99 -3.17 -12.69
CA CYS A 167 1.62 -3.65 -12.48
C CYS A 167 1.17 -4.68 -13.53
N PRO A 168 1.26 -4.43 -14.85
CA PRO A 168 0.87 -5.43 -15.84
C PRO A 168 1.69 -6.71 -15.76
N LEU A 169 3.00 -6.62 -15.47
CA LEU A 169 3.86 -7.78 -15.31
C LEU A 169 3.47 -8.61 -14.08
N TYR A 170 3.17 -7.96 -12.96
CA TYR A 170 2.67 -8.61 -11.76
C TYR A 170 1.38 -9.39 -12.04
N PHE A 171 0.41 -8.78 -12.70
CA PHE A 171 -0.85 -9.45 -13.04
C PHE A 171 -0.67 -10.56 -14.08
N ALA A 172 0.22 -10.38 -15.06
CA ALA A 172 0.54 -11.41 -16.04
C ALA A 172 1.20 -12.63 -15.39
N LEU A 173 2.08 -12.41 -14.42
CA LEU A 173 2.70 -13.49 -13.62
C LEU A 173 1.66 -14.16 -12.72
N TRP A 174 0.81 -13.39 -12.08
CA TRP A 174 -0.23 -13.93 -11.20
C TRP A 174 -1.22 -14.82 -11.97
N ALA A 175 -1.69 -14.36 -13.13
CA ALA A 175 -2.55 -15.15 -14.00
C ALA A 175 -1.89 -16.46 -14.51
N ARG A 176 -0.57 -16.48 -14.64
CA ARG A 176 0.16 -17.68 -15.04
C ARG A 176 0.42 -18.65 -13.90
N LEU A 177 0.62 -18.13 -12.69
CA LEU A 177 0.96 -18.93 -11.50
C LEU A 177 -0.26 -19.45 -10.76
N CYS A 178 -1.43 -18.80 -10.92
CA CYS A 178 -2.71 -19.17 -10.31
C CYS A 178 -3.79 -19.40 -11.37
N PRO A 179 -3.65 -20.40 -12.26
CA PRO A 179 -4.59 -20.61 -13.37
C PRO A 179 -5.99 -21.07 -12.97
N GLY A 180 -6.24 -21.30 -11.68
CA GLY A 180 -7.54 -21.77 -11.15
C GLY A 180 -8.46 -20.66 -10.62
N GLU A 181 -7.98 -19.44 -10.42
CA GLU A 181 -8.78 -18.31 -9.87
C GLU A 181 -9.21 -17.29 -10.94
N SER A 182 -8.85 -17.50 -12.19
CA SER A 182 -9.13 -16.56 -13.29
C SER A 182 -10.29 -17.01 -14.19
N ASN A 183 -11.32 -17.65 -13.63
CA ASN A 183 -12.51 -17.94 -14.41
C ASN A 183 -13.67 -17.06 -13.89
N PRO A 184 -14.27 -16.23 -14.79
CA PRO A 184 -15.41 -15.38 -14.48
C PRO A 184 -16.67 -16.19 -14.20
#